data_c994cd0c2b270b6e24a299577062048f
#
_entry.id   c994cd0c2b270b6e24a299577062048f
#
_cell.length_a   1.000
_cell.length_b   1.000
_cell.length_c   1.000
_cell.angle_alpha   90.00
_cell.angle_beta   90.00
_cell.angle_gamma   90.00
#
_symmetry.space_group_name_H-M   'P 1'
#
loop_
_entity.id
_entity.type
_entity.pdbx_description
1 polymer ?
#
loop_
_entity_poly.entity_id
_entity_poly.type
_entity_poly.pdbx_seq_one_letter_code
_entity_poly.pdbx_strand_id
1 'polypeptide(L)'
;MVRDMSLAEAFDGVVSLVVEFMECDSCLLYLVQNQELVLCASNNPQPDTIGRVRLKMGEGLTGWVARERRLLSISRESYNDPRFKLFTDLPEDTYEAFLSAPVIVRNRVAGVINVQHREPHFHSGGEMELLTTVGEQTGCLVALASADTAALASGNVLDLVMAPSRRS
;
A
#
# COMPACT_ATOMS: atom_id res chain seq x y z
N MET A 1 -21.45 -21.28 2.35
CA MET A 1 -20.58 -21.10 3.53
C MET A 1 -19.48 -20.12 3.17
N VAL A 2 -19.47 -18.99 3.83
CA VAL A 2 -18.41 -17.99 3.62
C VAL A 2 -17.17 -18.49 4.35
N ARG A 3 -16.09 -18.69 3.61
CA ARG A 3 -14.82 -19.09 4.18
C ARG A 3 -14.17 -17.88 4.85
N ASP A 4 -13.77 -18.04 6.10
CA ASP A 4 -13.02 -16.98 6.79
C ASP A 4 -11.72 -16.74 6.06
N MET A 5 -11.59 -15.53 5.51
CA MET A 5 -10.40 -15.09 4.80
C MET A 5 -9.48 -14.39 5.79
N SER A 6 -8.20 -14.74 5.76
CA SER A 6 -7.22 -13.98 6.55
C SER A 6 -7.09 -12.56 6.00
N LEU A 7 -6.67 -11.63 6.86
CA LEU A 7 -6.48 -10.25 6.44
C LEU A 7 -5.39 -10.15 5.34
N ALA A 8 -4.35 -10.97 5.44
CA ALA A 8 -3.30 -11.06 4.41
C ALA A 8 -3.88 -11.48 3.06
N GLU A 9 -4.76 -12.50 3.03
CA GLU A 9 -5.44 -12.94 1.81
C GLU A 9 -6.33 -11.84 1.24
N ALA A 10 -7.02 -11.10 2.10
CA ALA A 10 -7.87 -9.97 1.68
C ALA A 10 -7.02 -8.88 1.00
N PHE A 11 -5.85 -8.58 1.54
CA PHE A 11 -4.96 -7.57 0.94
C PHE A 11 -4.34 -8.05 -0.36
N ASP A 12 -4.00 -9.32 -0.48
CA ASP A 12 -3.57 -9.91 -1.75
C ASP A 12 -4.69 -9.81 -2.79
N GLY A 13 -5.93 -10.00 -2.38
CA GLY A 13 -7.10 -9.81 -3.22
C GLY A 13 -7.27 -8.37 -3.68
N VAL A 14 -7.05 -7.40 -2.80
CA VAL A 14 -7.10 -5.97 -3.13
C VAL A 14 -6.04 -5.65 -4.20
N VAL A 15 -4.81 -6.10 -4.00
CA VAL A 15 -3.71 -5.88 -4.95
C VAL A 15 -4.04 -6.47 -6.31
N SER A 16 -4.53 -7.71 -6.35
CA SER A 16 -4.92 -8.39 -7.59
C SER A 16 -6.01 -7.64 -8.34
N LEU A 17 -6.99 -7.14 -7.61
CA LEU A 17 -8.10 -6.39 -8.17
C LEU A 17 -7.62 -5.07 -8.80
N VAL A 18 -6.75 -4.35 -8.10
CA VAL A 18 -6.18 -3.09 -8.61
C VAL A 18 -5.37 -3.33 -9.87
N VAL A 19 -4.54 -4.37 -9.91
CA VAL A 19 -3.75 -4.73 -11.10
C VAL A 19 -4.67 -5.01 -12.28
N GLU A 20 -5.74 -5.77 -12.05
CA GLU A 20 -6.69 -6.12 -13.11
C GLU A 20 -7.42 -4.88 -13.66
N PHE A 21 -7.93 -4.01 -12.79
CA PHE A 21 -8.72 -2.84 -13.22
C PHE A 21 -7.87 -1.70 -13.75
N MET A 22 -6.69 -1.49 -13.22
CA MET A 22 -5.83 -0.38 -13.63
C MET A 22 -4.80 -0.77 -14.68
N GLU A 23 -4.68 -2.06 -14.98
CA GLU A 23 -3.72 -2.59 -15.95
C GLU A 23 -2.30 -2.07 -15.69
N CYS A 24 -1.92 -2.03 -14.41
CA CYS A 24 -0.61 -1.57 -13.99
C CYS A 24 0.41 -2.70 -13.95
N ASP A 25 1.68 -2.35 -13.98
CA ASP A 25 2.78 -3.32 -13.91
C ASP A 25 3.08 -3.76 -12.48
N SER A 26 2.87 -2.85 -11.52
CA SER A 26 3.15 -3.11 -10.11
C SER A 26 2.10 -2.46 -9.23
N CYS A 27 1.67 -3.17 -8.20
CA CYS A 27 0.84 -2.65 -7.13
C CYS A 27 1.42 -3.12 -5.80
N LEU A 28 1.68 -2.17 -4.91
CA LEU A 28 2.29 -2.41 -3.60
C LEU A 28 1.39 -1.85 -2.50
N LEU A 29 1.14 -2.64 -1.48
CA LEU A 29 0.41 -2.19 -0.30
C LEU A 29 1.33 -2.22 0.91
N TYR A 30 1.49 -1.07 1.54
CA TYR A 30 2.26 -0.88 2.78
C TYR A 30 1.31 -0.62 3.93
N LEU A 31 1.63 -1.17 5.10
CA LEU A 31 0.92 -0.86 6.34
C LEU A 31 1.88 -0.30 7.38
N VAL A 32 1.35 0.53 8.27
CA VAL A 32 2.14 1.17 9.32
C VAL A 32 2.41 0.18 10.45
N GLN A 33 3.67 0.09 10.84
CA GLN A 33 4.13 -0.63 12.02
C GLN A 33 5.24 0.18 12.70
N ASN A 34 5.05 0.56 13.95
CA ASN A 34 6.03 1.33 14.72
C ASN A 34 6.52 2.58 13.97
N GLN A 35 5.60 3.33 13.39
CA GLN A 35 5.88 4.57 12.64
C GLN A 35 6.68 4.34 11.35
N GLU A 36 6.76 3.10 10.89
CA GLU A 36 7.34 2.76 9.60
C GLU A 36 6.29 2.14 8.69
N LEU A 37 6.49 2.27 7.39
CA LEU A 37 5.68 1.60 6.38
C LEU A 37 6.34 0.29 6.02
N VAL A 38 5.61 -0.81 6.13
CA VAL A 38 6.12 -2.16 5.86
C VAL A 38 5.32 -2.75 4.72
N LEU A 39 6.01 -3.25 3.70
CA LEU A 39 5.36 -3.91 2.55
C LEU A 39 4.65 -5.18 3.02
N CYS A 40 3.34 -5.25 2.81
CA CYS A 40 2.53 -6.39 3.25
C CYS A 40 1.85 -7.14 2.11
N ALA A 41 1.71 -6.53 0.93
CA ALA A 41 1.15 -7.21 -0.24
C ALA A 41 1.72 -6.60 -1.52
N SER A 42 1.93 -7.45 -2.52
CA SER A 42 2.49 -7.05 -3.81
C SER A 42 2.09 -8.06 -4.88
N ASN A 43 1.92 -7.59 -6.12
CA ASN A 43 1.75 -8.48 -7.26
C ASN A 43 3.08 -9.04 -7.79
N ASN A 44 4.21 -8.51 -7.33
CA ASN A 44 5.53 -9.02 -7.70
C ASN A 44 5.82 -10.29 -6.88
N PRO A 45 6.18 -11.40 -7.54
CA PRO A 45 6.38 -12.68 -6.84
C PRO A 45 7.75 -12.78 -6.17
N GLN A 46 8.06 -11.86 -5.28
CA GLN A 46 9.26 -11.95 -4.44
C GLN A 46 8.84 -12.03 -2.99
N PRO A 47 8.54 -13.25 -2.49
CA PRO A 47 8.02 -13.43 -1.14
C PRO A 47 8.96 -12.90 -0.05
N ASP A 48 10.26 -12.82 -0.35
CA ASP A 48 11.25 -12.32 0.60
C ASP A 48 11.13 -10.82 0.90
N THR A 49 10.43 -10.06 0.06
CA THR A 49 10.23 -8.62 0.28
C THR A 49 9.09 -8.32 1.24
N ILE A 50 8.12 -9.23 1.35
CA ILE A 50 6.98 -9.06 2.24
C ILE A 50 7.47 -9.08 3.70
N GLY A 51 7.14 -8.02 4.44
CA GLY A 51 7.55 -7.84 5.81
C GLY A 51 8.98 -7.33 6.00
N ARG A 52 9.79 -7.25 4.94
CA ARG A 52 11.19 -6.81 5.00
C ARG A 52 11.42 -5.41 4.47
N VAL A 53 10.68 -5.01 3.42
CA VAL A 53 10.81 -3.64 2.88
C VAL A 53 10.14 -2.68 3.85
N ARG A 54 10.93 -1.79 4.43
CA ARG A 54 10.48 -0.82 5.42
C ARG A 54 10.89 0.59 5.01
N LEU A 55 9.97 1.52 5.20
CA LEU A 55 10.15 2.93 4.91
C LEU A 55 9.78 3.75 6.12
N LYS A 56 10.56 4.79 6.38
CA LYS A 56 10.17 5.78 7.38
C LYS A 56 9.13 6.73 6.80
N MET A 57 8.30 7.28 7.65
CA MET A 57 7.38 8.35 7.24
C MET A 57 8.19 9.50 6.63
N GLY A 58 7.77 9.97 5.46
CA GLY A 58 8.46 11.02 4.72
C GLY A 58 9.61 10.54 3.83
N GLU A 59 10.00 9.27 3.90
CA GLU A 59 11.10 8.71 3.13
C GLU A 59 10.61 8.18 1.77
N GLY A 60 11.17 8.69 0.68
CA GLY A 60 10.78 8.32 -0.67
C GLY A 60 9.40 8.85 -1.05
N LEU A 61 8.91 8.43 -2.22
CA LEU A 61 7.58 8.83 -2.72
C LEU A 61 6.48 8.29 -1.79
N THR A 62 6.57 7.03 -1.44
CA THR A 62 5.61 6.36 -0.56
C THR A 62 5.56 6.98 0.82
N GLY A 63 6.71 7.24 1.42
CA GLY A 63 6.80 7.89 2.73
C GLY A 63 6.27 9.32 2.72
N TRP A 64 6.47 10.02 1.61
CA TRP A 64 5.93 11.37 1.42
C TRP A 64 4.39 11.34 1.45
N VAL A 65 3.77 10.38 0.71
CA VAL A 65 2.31 10.22 0.69
C VAL A 65 1.76 9.95 2.09
N ALA A 66 2.44 9.10 2.86
CA ALA A 66 2.04 8.81 4.23
C ALA A 66 2.11 10.05 5.13
N ARG A 67 3.19 10.80 5.03
CA ARG A 67 3.40 12.00 5.85
C ARG A 67 2.43 13.11 5.49
N GLU A 68 2.28 13.39 4.20
CA GLU A 68 1.45 14.50 3.71
C GLU A 68 -0.04 14.15 3.65
N ARG A 69 -0.37 12.86 3.72
CA ARG A 69 -1.76 12.37 3.71
C ARG A 69 -2.50 12.78 2.45
N ARG A 70 -1.81 12.78 1.32
CA ARG A 70 -2.34 13.20 0.03
C ARG A 70 -1.94 12.24 -1.06
N LEU A 71 -2.84 12.08 -2.04
CA LEU A 71 -2.57 11.34 -3.26
C LEU A 71 -1.43 12.01 -4.04
N LEU A 72 -0.56 11.20 -4.62
CA LEU A 72 0.53 11.65 -5.48
C LEU A 72 0.42 10.98 -6.84
N SER A 73 0.42 11.78 -7.90
CA SER A 73 0.37 11.27 -9.28
C SER A 73 1.56 11.82 -10.07
N ILE A 74 2.39 10.92 -10.60
CA ILE A 74 3.52 11.24 -11.46
C ILE A 74 3.34 10.43 -12.74
N SER A 75 3.32 11.10 -13.90
CA SER A 75 3.01 10.45 -15.16
C SER A 75 4.23 9.88 -15.89
N ARG A 76 5.43 10.39 -15.61
CA ARG A 76 6.69 9.95 -16.22
C ARG A 76 7.88 10.25 -15.32
N GLU A 77 8.97 9.50 -15.53
CA GLU A 77 10.26 9.74 -14.89
C GLU A 77 10.15 9.88 -13.36
N SER A 78 9.35 9.01 -12.72
CA SER A 78 9.17 9.07 -11.27
C SER A 78 10.50 8.94 -10.51
N TYR A 79 11.47 8.23 -11.10
CA TYR A 79 12.82 8.04 -10.55
C TYR A 79 13.63 9.35 -10.51
N ASN A 80 13.23 10.38 -11.26
CA ASN A 80 13.86 11.70 -11.25
C ASN A 80 13.20 12.68 -10.26
N ASP A 81 12.11 12.26 -9.61
CA ASP A 81 11.48 13.09 -8.59
C ASP A 81 12.41 13.19 -7.38
N PRO A 82 12.60 14.41 -6.82
CA PRO A 82 13.50 14.60 -5.66
C PRO A 82 13.13 13.77 -4.42
N ARG A 83 11.88 13.30 -4.34
CA ARG A 83 11.38 12.47 -3.24
C ARG A 83 11.66 11.00 -3.43
N PHE A 84 12.10 10.60 -4.63
CA PHE A 84 12.34 9.19 -4.96
C PHE A 84 13.50 8.62 -4.14
N LYS A 85 13.32 7.39 -3.67
CA LYS A 85 14.38 6.61 -3.03
C LYS A 85 14.50 5.25 -3.69
N LEU A 86 15.72 4.92 -4.11
CA LEU A 86 16.03 3.61 -4.65
C LEU A 86 16.27 2.62 -3.50
N PHE A 87 15.58 1.47 -3.56
CA PHE A 87 15.82 0.39 -2.61
C PHE A 87 16.85 -0.56 -3.17
N THR A 88 17.91 -0.81 -2.41
CA THR A 88 18.98 -1.73 -2.80
C THR A 88 18.56 -3.19 -2.77
N ASP A 89 17.49 -3.50 -2.02
CA ASP A 89 17.00 -4.87 -1.82
C ASP A 89 15.90 -5.28 -2.81
N LEU A 90 15.46 -4.38 -3.68
CA LEU A 90 14.49 -4.66 -4.72
C LEU A 90 15.17 -4.71 -6.07
N PRO A 91 14.67 -5.55 -7.04
CA PRO A 91 15.16 -5.50 -8.39
C PRO A 91 15.09 -4.06 -8.93
N GLU A 92 16.10 -3.68 -9.72
CA GLU A 92 16.24 -2.34 -10.29
C GLU A 92 15.18 -2.06 -11.36
N ASP A 93 13.91 -2.29 -11.05
CA ASP A 93 12.82 -1.92 -11.94
C ASP A 93 12.48 -0.45 -11.67
N THR A 94 12.94 0.42 -12.59
CA THR A 94 12.54 1.82 -12.57
C THR A 94 11.24 1.97 -13.34
N TYR A 95 10.23 2.53 -12.67
CA TYR A 95 8.93 2.77 -13.28
C TYR A 95 8.82 4.24 -13.70
N GLU A 96 8.20 4.46 -14.86
CA GLU A 96 7.95 5.82 -15.34
C GLU A 96 6.84 6.51 -14.54
N ALA A 97 5.70 5.85 -14.39
CA ALA A 97 4.52 6.43 -13.76
C ALA A 97 4.29 5.87 -12.35
N PHE A 98 3.84 6.74 -11.47
CA PHE A 98 3.60 6.42 -10.07
C PHE A 98 2.33 7.09 -9.61
N LEU A 99 1.40 6.30 -9.07
CA LEU A 99 0.18 6.79 -8.44
C LEU A 99 0.11 6.18 -7.04
N SER A 100 -0.07 7.01 -6.03
CA SER A 100 -0.07 6.56 -4.64
C SER A 100 -1.16 7.24 -3.85
N ALA A 101 -1.87 6.47 -3.04
CA ALA A 101 -2.92 6.97 -2.17
C ALA A 101 -2.70 6.52 -0.73
N PRO A 102 -2.93 7.39 0.26
CA PRO A 102 -2.86 6.99 1.65
C PRO A 102 -4.07 6.17 2.04
N VAL A 103 -3.85 5.18 2.91
CA VAL A 103 -4.92 4.42 3.57
C VAL A 103 -5.14 5.07 4.93
N ILE A 104 -6.31 5.67 5.12
CA ILE A 104 -6.60 6.43 6.33
C ILE A 104 -7.71 5.75 7.12
N VAL A 105 -7.48 5.54 8.40
CA VAL A 105 -8.43 4.95 9.34
C VAL A 105 -8.53 5.85 10.56
N ARG A 106 -9.74 6.29 10.88
CA ARG A 106 -10.00 7.14 12.06
C ARG A 106 -9.04 8.32 12.15
N ASN A 107 -8.87 9.00 11.03
CA ASN A 107 -8.01 10.19 10.90
C ASN A 107 -6.51 9.92 11.09
N ARG A 108 -6.09 8.64 10.98
CA ARG A 108 -4.67 8.24 11.02
C ARG A 108 -4.29 7.51 9.76
N VAL A 109 -3.05 7.67 9.33
CA VAL A 109 -2.52 6.89 8.22
C VAL A 109 -2.22 5.47 8.70
N ALA A 110 -2.93 4.50 8.11
CA ALA A 110 -2.73 3.08 8.40
C ALA A 110 -1.83 2.41 7.35
N GLY A 111 -1.63 3.06 6.21
CA GLY A 111 -0.82 2.51 5.14
C GLY A 111 -0.80 3.39 3.91
N VAL A 112 -0.24 2.85 2.84
CA VAL A 112 -0.17 3.48 1.52
C VAL A 112 -0.32 2.40 0.45
N ILE A 113 -1.07 2.70 -0.59
CA ILE A 113 -1.16 1.82 -1.76
C ILE A 113 -0.56 2.53 -2.98
N ASN A 114 0.36 1.83 -3.67
CA ASN A 114 1.06 2.34 -4.84
C ASN A 114 0.67 1.57 -6.09
N VAL A 115 0.55 2.30 -7.20
CA VAL A 115 0.38 1.75 -8.53
C VAL A 115 1.49 2.29 -9.42
N GLN A 116 2.17 1.42 -10.16
CA GLN A 116 3.31 1.79 -10.99
C GLN A 116 3.16 1.24 -12.39
N HIS A 117 3.56 2.04 -13.38
CA HIS A 117 3.62 1.64 -14.79
C HIS A 117 5.05 1.80 -15.30
N ARG A 118 5.52 0.82 -16.09
CA ARG A 118 6.86 0.87 -16.70
C ARG A 118 6.96 1.92 -17.78
N GLU A 119 5.85 2.13 -18.50
CA GLU A 119 5.74 3.17 -19.51
C GLU A 119 5.12 4.44 -18.92
N PRO A 120 5.39 5.62 -19.51
CA PRO A 120 4.68 6.82 -19.10
C PRO A 120 3.16 6.61 -19.16
N HIS A 121 2.48 7.06 -18.15
CA HIS A 121 1.04 6.89 -18.04
C HIS A 121 0.41 8.11 -17.36
N PHE A 122 -0.53 8.73 -18.05
CA PHE A 122 -1.30 9.83 -17.49
C PHE A 122 -2.46 9.26 -16.69
N HIS A 123 -2.48 9.50 -15.39
CA HIS A 123 -3.55 9.02 -14.53
C HIS A 123 -4.80 9.88 -14.72
N SER A 124 -5.90 9.25 -15.14
CA SER A 124 -7.19 9.92 -15.27
C SER A 124 -7.80 10.25 -13.90
N GLY A 125 -8.76 11.15 -13.89
CA GLY A 125 -9.53 11.42 -12.67
C GLY A 125 -10.21 10.17 -12.14
N GLY A 126 -10.70 9.30 -13.03
CA GLY A 126 -11.30 8.02 -12.66
C GLY A 126 -10.33 7.07 -12.00
N GLU A 127 -9.08 6.99 -12.49
CA GLU A 127 -8.04 6.17 -11.88
C GLU A 127 -7.66 6.68 -10.50
N MET A 128 -7.50 7.99 -10.35
CA MET A 128 -7.19 8.59 -9.05
C MET A 128 -8.32 8.36 -8.05
N GLU A 129 -9.56 8.51 -8.47
CA GLU A 129 -10.74 8.25 -7.63
C GLU A 129 -10.84 6.78 -7.25
N LEU A 130 -10.59 5.88 -8.19
CA LEU A 130 -10.60 4.43 -7.93
C LEU A 130 -9.57 4.07 -6.86
N LEU A 131 -8.34 4.54 -7.00
CA LEU A 131 -7.29 4.23 -6.02
C LEU A 131 -7.60 4.83 -4.64
N THR A 132 -8.15 6.03 -4.60
CA THR A 132 -8.60 6.66 -3.35
C THR A 132 -9.66 5.80 -2.68
N THR A 133 -10.65 5.33 -3.44
CA THR A 133 -11.72 4.46 -2.93
C THR A 133 -11.16 3.14 -2.42
N VAL A 134 -10.24 2.53 -3.15
CA VAL A 134 -9.58 1.29 -2.72
C VAL A 134 -8.82 1.52 -1.40
N GLY A 135 -8.14 2.65 -1.27
CA GLY A 135 -7.49 3.03 -0.02
C GLY A 135 -8.48 3.11 1.16
N GLU A 136 -9.62 3.75 0.94
CA GLU A 136 -10.67 3.85 1.96
C GLU A 136 -11.23 2.47 2.34
N GLN A 137 -11.50 1.62 1.35
CA GLN A 137 -11.99 0.25 1.60
C GLN A 137 -10.96 -0.60 2.32
N THR A 138 -9.69 -0.46 1.98
CA THR A 138 -8.60 -1.12 2.69
C THR A 138 -8.55 -0.68 4.15
N GLY A 139 -8.73 0.62 4.39
CA GLY A 139 -8.85 1.18 5.73
C GLY A 139 -10.00 0.57 6.52
N CYS A 140 -11.16 0.39 5.89
CA CYS A 140 -12.29 -0.28 6.51
C CYS A 140 -11.98 -1.72 6.89
N LEU A 141 -11.27 -2.47 6.02
CA LEU A 141 -10.86 -3.85 6.32
C LEU A 141 -9.96 -3.89 7.56
N VAL A 142 -9.01 -2.97 7.65
CA VAL A 142 -8.13 -2.85 8.81
C VAL A 142 -8.93 -2.56 10.08
N ALA A 143 -9.85 -1.60 10.01
CA ALA A 143 -10.68 -1.20 11.14
C ALA A 143 -11.59 -2.34 11.63
N LEU A 144 -12.21 -3.07 10.70
CA LEU A 144 -13.09 -4.19 11.02
C LEU A 144 -12.34 -5.38 11.61
N ALA A 145 -11.12 -5.64 11.13
CA ALA A 145 -10.28 -6.71 11.65
C ALA A 145 -9.73 -6.40 13.02
N SER A 146 -9.64 -5.11 13.38
CA SER A 146 -9.14 -4.66 14.66
C SER A 146 -10.28 -4.59 15.67
N ALA A 147 -10.47 -5.67 16.43
CA ALA A 147 -11.31 -5.63 17.62
C ALA A 147 -10.63 -4.84 18.74
N ASP A 148 -9.32 -4.59 18.61
CA ASP A 148 -8.49 -3.86 19.56
C ASP A 148 -8.12 -2.49 18.98
N THR A 149 -8.82 -1.45 19.43
CA THR A 149 -8.53 -0.07 19.03
C THR A 149 -7.15 0.39 19.50
N ALA A 150 -6.55 -0.26 20.50
CA ALA A 150 -5.21 0.06 20.98
C ALA A 150 -4.15 -0.28 19.94
N ALA A 151 -4.32 -1.35 19.16
CA ALA A 151 -3.38 -1.71 18.10
C ALA A 151 -3.30 -0.63 17.02
N LEU A 152 -4.44 -0.05 16.62
CA LEU A 152 -4.46 1.07 15.67
C LEU A 152 -3.84 2.34 16.27
N ALA A 153 -4.09 2.59 17.54
CA ALA A 153 -3.55 3.75 18.25
C ALA A 153 -2.03 3.66 18.41
N SER A 154 -1.48 2.45 18.57
CA SER A 154 -0.04 2.23 18.69
C SER A 154 0.70 2.21 17.34
N GLY A 155 -0.03 2.15 16.23
CA GLY A 155 0.55 2.06 14.88
C GLY A 155 1.02 0.65 14.51
N ASN A 156 0.57 -0.38 15.22
CA ASN A 156 0.98 -1.76 14.98
C ASN A 156 -0.01 -2.51 14.06
N VAL A 157 -0.39 -1.87 12.96
CA VAL A 157 -1.39 -2.42 12.04
C VAL A 157 -0.90 -3.71 11.37
N LEU A 158 0.40 -3.80 11.08
CA LEU A 158 0.98 -4.98 10.44
C LEU A 158 0.80 -6.25 11.27
N ASP A 159 0.84 -6.14 12.59
CA ASP A 159 0.67 -7.29 13.50
C ASP A 159 -0.70 -7.94 13.32
N LEU A 160 -1.72 -7.18 12.95
CA LEU A 160 -3.06 -7.70 12.65
C LEU A 160 -3.06 -8.52 11.35
N VAL A 161 -2.29 -8.09 10.36
CA VAL A 161 -2.18 -8.76 9.05
C VAL A 161 -1.43 -10.07 9.17
N MET A 162 -0.35 -10.09 9.97
CA MET A 162 0.51 -11.26 10.14
C MET A 162 -0.03 -12.25 11.18
N ALA A 163 -1.06 -11.85 11.94
CA ALA A 163 -1.68 -12.73 12.91
C ALA A 163 -2.43 -13.87 12.20
N PRO A 164 -2.38 -15.12 12.70
CA PRO A 164 -3.21 -16.20 12.17
C PRO A 164 -4.68 -15.85 12.33
N SER A 165 -5.51 -16.20 11.33
CA SER A 165 -6.94 -15.92 11.40
C SER A 165 -7.53 -16.62 12.63
N ARG A 166 -8.22 -15.84 13.47
CA ARG A 166 -8.94 -16.42 14.60
C ARG A 166 -10.16 -17.16 14.03
N ARG A 167 -10.16 -18.47 14.22
CA ARG A 167 -11.38 -19.22 14.01
C ARG A 167 -12.30 -18.97 15.20
N SER A 168 -13.43 -18.40 14.95
CA SER A 168 -14.51 -18.32 15.93
C SER A 168 -15.18 -19.68 16.08
#